data_9b043993bab39bdbe04186a4ac2fadf8
#
_entry.id   9b043993bab39bdbe04186a4ac2fadf8
#
_cell.length_a   1.000
_cell.length_b   1.000
_cell.length_c   1.000
_cell.angle_alpha   90.00
_cell.angle_beta   90.00
_cell.angle_gamma   90.00
#
_symmetry.space_group_name_H-M   'P 1'
#
loop_
_entity.id
_entity.type
_entity.pdbx_description
1 polymer ?
#
loop_
_entity_poly.entity_id
_entity_poly.type
_entity_poly.pdbx_seq_one_letter_code
_entity_poly.pdbx_strand_id
1 'polypeptide(L)'
;MIDLILSRNNVFIWSAEDWLKLRKDYRIIGELIGCLPKKPRQDIFLGLPLLLQPEEVSLLLEKNIARLVRYSSLQKPPSNSLKQAFEEYRNTLYVEQEKCLKKERQKQIIGMMDKIIEGKKRKMLGIDTRKKKVMKSLDPKVQAAFNSIEINRQDLLKEEMAKLPKLDKTEALIQTHTAYPWTDENDIEIIEWKYPSNEKQQLRYKTYKDLWERGYYVTNGEKFGGDFLAYPGEFNQ
;
A
#
# COMPACT_ATOMS: atom_id res chain seq x y z
N MET A 1 20.69 -11.87 -0.45
CA MET A 1 20.36 -11.97 -1.90
C MET A 1 18.87 -11.75 -2.00
N ILE A 2 18.40 -10.97 -2.96
CA ILE A 2 16.97 -10.63 -3.11
C ILE A 2 16.29 -11.68 -3.98
N ASP A 3 15.12 -12.14 -3.58
CA ASP A 3 14.32 -13.09 -4.34
C ASP A 3 13.37 -12.37 -5.30
N LEU A 4 13.64 -12.54 -6.61
CA LEU A 4 12.79 -12.07 -7.69
C LEU A 4 11.78 -13.18 -8.02
N ILE A 5 10.49 -12.91 -7.87
CA ILE A 5 9.47 -13.94 -7.99
C ILE A 5 8.87 -13.94 -9.39
N LEU A 6 9.13 -15.01 -10.13
CA LEU A 6 8.55 -15.21 -11.46
C LEU A 6 7.14 -15.76 -11.34
N SER A 7 6.19 -15.01 -11.85
CA SER A 7 4.80 -15.46 -12.03
C SER A 7 4.39 -15.28 -13.49
N ARG A 8 4.15 -16.36 -14.19
CA ARG A 8 3.97 -16.39 -15.65
C ARG A 8 5.20 -15.79 -16.36
N ASN A 9 5.05 -14.63 -17.00
CA ASN A 9 6.13 -13.93 -17.71
C ASN A 9 6.57 -12.65 -16.98
N ASN A 10 6.02 -12.37 -15.83
CA ASN A 10 6.30 -11.16 -15.06
C ASN A 10 7.11 -11.48 -13.81
N VAL A 11 7.96 -10.55 -13.42
CA VAL A 11 8.82 -10.68 -12.26
C VAL A 11 8.43 -9.64 -11.22
N PHE A 12 8.20 -10.09 -10.00
CA PHE A 12 7.66 -9.29 -8.91
C PHE A 12 8.54 -9.27 -7.68
N ILE A 13 8.48 -8.16 -6.95
CA ILE A 13 8.99 -8.03 -5.58
C ILE A 13 7.80 -7.79 -4.65
N TRP A 14 7.69 -8.59 -3.61
CA TRP A 14 6.60 -8.52 -2.63
C TRP A 14 7.04 -7.94 -1.28
N SER A 15 8.34 -7.97 -0.99
CA SER A 15 8.92 -7.44 0.25
C SER A 15 9.13 -5.93 0.16
N ALA A 16 8.65 -5.20 1.15
CA ALA A 16 8.85 -3.75 1.25
C ALA A 16 10.34 -3.42 1.52
N GLU A 17 11.04 -4.26 2.26
CA GLU A 17 12.45 -4.09 2.57
C GLU A 17 13.31 -4.25 1.30
N ASP A 18 13.02 -5.30 0.50
CA ASP A 18 13.72 -5.54 -0.75
C ASP A 18 13.45 -4.44 -1.77
N TRP A 19 12.19 -3.99 -1.89
CA TRP A 19 11.85 -2.85 -2.72
C TRP A 19 12.65 -1.60 -2.33
N LEU A 20 12.70 -1.28 -1.02
CA LEU A 20 13.43 -0.11 -0.53
C LEU A 20 14.92 -0.22 -0.83
N LYS A 21 15.50 -1.40 -0.63
CA LYS A 21 16.91 -1.69 -0.94
C LYS A 21 17.19 -1.56 -2.43
N LEU A 22 16.35 -2.14 -3.29
CA LEU A 22 16.50 -2.01 -4.74
C LEU A 22 16.47 -0.55 -5.19
N ARG A 23 15.57 0.26 -4.62
CA ARG A 23 15.43 1.66 -4.97
C ARG A 23 16.62 2.51 -4.47
N LYS A 24 17.01 2.38 -3.21
CA LYS A 24 18.05 3.20 -2.58
C LYS A 24 19.47 2.81 -2.98
N ASP A 25 19.75 1.51 -2.93
CA ASP A 25 21.14 1.03 -3.11
C ASP A 25 21.45 0.77 -4.58
N TYR A 26 20.45 0.36 -5.37
CA TYR A 26 20.65 -0.09 -6.74
C TYR A 26 19.95 0.75 -7.80
N ARG A 27 19.19 1.79 -7.42
CA ARG A 27 18.48 2.68 -8.34
C ARG A 27 17.51 1.95 -9.27
N ILE A 28 16.93 0.84 -8.81
CA ILE A 28 15.87 0.11 -9.52
C ILE A 28 14.53 0.69 -9.15
N ILE A 29 13.73 1.04 -10.13
CA ILE A 29 12.48 1.74 -9.93
C ILE A 29 11.30 0.79 -10.00
N GLY A 30 11.20 -0.01 -11.05
CA GLY A 30 10.07 -0.86 -11.33
C GLY A 30 8.74 -0.09 -11.42
N GLU A 31 7.64 -0.79 -11.36
CA GLU A 31 6.29 -0.23 -11.33
C GLU A 31 5.49 -0.84 -10.17
N LEU A 32 5.05 -0.01 -9.22
CA LEU A 32 4.13 -0.45 -8.17
C LEU A 32 2.74 -0.64 -8.77
N ILE A 33 2.19 -1.84 -8.65
CA ILE A 33 0.91 -2.20 -9.29
C ILE A 33 -0.20 -2.62 -8.31
N GLY A 34 0.09 -2.65 -7.01
CA GLY A 34 -0.87 -3.06 -5.99
C GLY A 34 -1.93 -1.99 -5.73
N CYS A 35 -3.18 -2.42 -5.63
CA CYS A 35 -4.32 -1.56 -5.30
C CYS A 35 -4.81 -1.82 -3.88
N LEU A 36 -5.22 -0.76 -3.18
CA LEU A 36 -5.97 -0.89 -1.95
C LEU A 36 -7.47 -1.02 -2.27
N PRO A 37 -8.18 -2.01 -1.73
CA PRO A 37 -9.61 -2.25 -2.03
C PRO A 37 -10.52 -1.04 -1.84
N LYS A 38 -10.23 -0.19 -0.85
CA LYS A 38 -10.99 1.04 -0.56
C LYS A 38 -10.52 2.28 -1.34
N LYS A 39 -9.46 2.16 -2.13
CA LYS A 39 -8.92 3.24 -2.96
C LYS A 39 -8.62 2.71 -4.36
N PRO A 40 -9.67 2.41 -5.15
CA PRO A 40 -9.48 1.83 -6.49
C PRO A 40 -8.93 2.82 -7.53
N ARG A 41 -8.80 4.09 -7.18
CA ARG A 41 -8.20 5.09 -8.07
C ARG A 41 -6.70 4.85 -8.21
N GLN A 42 -6.26 4.67 -9.42
CA GLN A 42 -4.87 4.39 -9.78
C GLN A 42 -4.04 5.67 -10.02
N ASP A 43 -4.61 6.82 -9.73
CA ASP A 43 -3.96 8.14 -9.77
C ASP A 43 -3.21 8.49 -8.47
N ILE A 44 -3.29 7.62 -7.48
CA ILE A 44 -2.64 7.77 -6.17
C ILE A 44 -1.67 6.60 -5.99
N PHE A 45 -0.58 6.84 -5.30
CA PHE A 45 0.48 5.86 -5.00
C PHE A 45 -0.02 4.42 -4.88
N LEU A 46 0.40 3.58 -5.81
CA LEU A 46 0.15 2.16 -5.79
C LEU A 46 1.12 1.50 -4.79
N GLY A 47 0.66 0.40 -4.21
CA GLY A 47 1.47 -0.39 -3.28
C GLY A 47 2.16 -1.57 -3.96
N LEU A 48 2.82 -2.39 -3.15
CA LEU A 48 3.36 -3.66 -3.60
C LEU A 48 2.25 -4.57 -4.16
N PRO A 49 2.58 -5.45 -5.11
CA PRO A 49 3.92 -5.79 -5.55
C PRO A 49 4.54 -4.77 -6.50
N LEU A 50 5.88 -4.75 -6.54
CA LEU A 50 6.66 -4.08 -7.56
C LEU A 50 6.81 -5.00 -8.76
N LEU A 51 6.41 -4.55 -9.92
CA LEU A 51 6.66 -5.19 -11.22
C LEU A 51 8.00 -4.68 -11.76
N LEU A 52 8.91 -5.59 -12.08
CA LEU A 52 10.20 -5.26 -12.67
C LEU A 52 10.15 -5.33 -14.20
N GLN A 53 10.87 -4.41 -14.85
CA GLN A 53 11.12 -4.49 -16.28
C GLN A 53 12.09 -5.64 -16.59
N PRO A 54 12.03 -6.26 -17.77
CA PRO A 54 12.97 -7.33 -18.14
C PRO A 54 14.44 -6.92 -18.06
N GLU A 55 14.74 -5.68 -18.37
CA GLU A 55 16.07 -5.08 -18.29
C GLU A 55 16.58 -4.98 -16.85
N GLU A 56 15.69 -4.59 -15.92
CA GLU A 56 16.00 -4.53 -14.49
C GLU A 56 16.32 -5.91 -13.93
N VAL A 57 15.52 -6.91 -14.32
CA VAL A 57 15.76 -8.31 -13.92
C VAL A 57 17.12 -8.79 -14.42
N SER A 58 17.42 -8.59 -15.71
CA SER A 58 18.69 -9.00 -16.28
C SER A 58 19.89 -8.33 -15.60
N LEU A 59 19.80 -7.05 -15.30
CA LEU A 59 20.83 -6.31 -14.58
C LEU A 59 21.06 -6.87 -13.17
N LEU A 60 19.99 -7.10 -12.43
CA LEU A 60 20.07 -7.62 -11.06
C LEU A 60 20.69 -9.02 -10.99
N LEU A 61 20.36 -9.87 -11.94
CA LEU A 61 20.93 -11.22 -12.05
C LEU A 61 22.40 -11.17 -12.50
N GLU A 62 22.74 -10.36 -13.50
CA GLU A 62 24.12 -10.18 -13.97
C GLU A 62 25.05 -9.67 -12.87
N LYS A 63 24.58 -8.73 -12.04
CA LYS A 63 25.35 -8.16 -10.93
C LYS A 63 25.32 -9.03 -9.65
N ASN A 64 24.69 -10.21 -9.68
CA ASN A 64 24.52 -11.11 -8.53
C ASN A 64 23.87 -10.44 -7.30
N ILE A 65 23.00 -9.45 -7.53
CA ILE A 65 22.24 -8.75 -6.48
C ILE A 65 21.05 -9.59 -6.05
N ALA A 66 20.44 -10.28 -7.02
CA ALA A 66 19.22 -11.06 -6.84
C ALA A 66 19.31 -12.44 -7.50
N ARG A 67 18.37 -13.31 -7.18
CA ARG A 67 18.13 -14.59 -7.85
C ARG A 67 16.67 -14.68 -8.31
N LEU A 68 16.45 -15.31 -9.46
CA LEU A 68 15.11 -15.53 -9.98
C LEU A 68 14.55 -16.84 -9.44
N VAL A 69 13.39 -16.76 -8.79
CA VAL A 69 12.76 -17.91 -8.13
C VAL A 69 11.32 -18.08 -8.57
N ARG A 70 10.84 -19.31 -8.48
CA ARG A 70 9.44 -19.68 -8.66
C ARG A 70 9.03 -20.59 -7.51
N TYR A 71 7.80 -20.43 -7.06
CA TYR A 71 7.20 -21.31 -6.08
C TYR A 71 6.29 -22.33 -6.79
N SER A 72 6.70 -23.60 -6.79
CA SER A 72 5.97 -24.67 -7.47
C SER A 72 4.61 -24.92 -6.85
N SER A 73 4.47 -24.75 -5.54
CA SER A 73 3.21 -24.87 -4.81
C SER A 73 2.14 -23.89 -5.28
N LEU A 74 2.53 -22.67 -5.68
CA LEU A 74 1.59 -21.65 -6.17
C LEU A 74 0.99 -21.98 -7.55
N GLN A 75 1.52 -22.97 -8.25
CA GLN A 75 1.01 -23.43 -9.54
C GLN A 75 -0.02 -24.54 -9.41
N LYS A 76 -0.14 -25.14 -8.23
CA LYS A 76 -1.04 -26.27 -7.96
C LYS A 76 -2.24 -25.80 -7.13
N PRO A 77 -3.40 -26.45 -7.27
CA PRO A 77 -4.51 -26.20 -6.36
C PRO A 77 -4.08 -26.45 -4.91
N PRO A 78 -4.42 -25.56 -3.98
CA PRO A 78 -4.02 -25.72 -2.58
C PRO A 78 -4.67 -26.94 -1.94
N SER A 79 -3.92 -27.62 -1.07
CA SER A 79 -4.44 -28.73 -0.26
C SER A 79 -5.51 -28.23 0.71
N ASN A 80 -6.34 -29.12 1.24
CA ASN A 80 -7.35 -28.76 2.23
C ASN A 80 -6.72 -28.25 3.53
N SER A 81 -5.58 -28.80 3.95
CA SER A 81 -4.83 -28.31 5.12
C SER A 81 -4.32 -26.88 4.91
N LEU A 82 -3.81 -26.57 3.71
CA LEU A 82 -3.35 -25.22 3.37
C LEU A 82 -4.53 -24.23 3.33
N LYS A 83 -5.69 -24.63 2.81
CA LYS A 83 -6.90 -23.79 2.83
C LYS A 83 -7.32 -23.47 4.27
N GLN A 84 -7.27 -24.46 5.16
CA GLN A 84 -7.62 -24.27 6.56
C GLN A 84 -6.62 -23.33 7.27
N ALA A 85 -5.32 -23.54 7.07
CA ALA A 85 -4.29 -22.65 7.60
C ALA A 85 -4.46 -21.20 7.09
N PHE A 86 -4.88 -21.05 5.84
CA PHE A 86 -5.21 -19.74 5.27
C PHE A 86 -6.40 -19.07 5.97
N GLU A 87 -7.46 -19.79 6.17
CA GLU A 87 -8.64 -19.22 6.83
C GLU A 87 -8.32 -18.81 8.29
N GLU A 88 -7.52 -19.57 9.00
CA GLU A 88 -7.05 -19.23 10.35
C GLU A 88 -6.20 -17.97 10.34
N TYR A 89 -5.21 -17.91 9.44
CA TYR A 89 -4.36 -16.74 9.26
C TYR A 89 -5.18 -15.50 8.89
N ARG A 90 -6.10 -15.62 7.94
CA ARG A 90 -6.99 -14.56 7.52
C ARG A 90 -7.88 -14.04 8.65
N ASN A 91 -8.38 -14.94 9.48
CA ASN A 91 -9.16 -14.55 10.66
C ASN A 91 -8.32 -13.77 11.68
N THR A 92 -7.07 -14.18 11.90
CA THR A 92 -6.12 -13.46 12.77
C THR A 92 -5.86 -12.05 12.25
N LEU A 93 -5.52 -11.93 10.98
CA LEU A 93 -5.31 -10.62 10.33
C LEU A 93 -6.56 -9.73 10.40
N TYR A 94 -7.73 -10.30 10.19
CA TYR A 94 -8.98 -9.56 10.28
C TYR A 94 -9.19 -8.96 11.68
N VAL A 95 -8.96 -9.73 12.72
CA VAL A 95 -9.07 -9.26 14.11
C VAL A 95 -8.06 -8.15 14.41
N GLU A 96 -6.84 -8.28 13.93
CA GLU A 96 -5.81 -7.25 14.07
C GLU A 96 -6.17 -5.96 13.34
N GLN A 97 -6.65 -6.06 12.10
CA GLN A 97 -7.10 -4.90 11.31
C GLN A 97 -8.28 -4.19 11.98
N GLU A 98 -9.27 -4.94 12.48
CA GLU A 98 -10.39 -4.35 13.21
C GLU A 98 -9.91 -3.58 14.45
N LYS A 99 -8.97 -4.15 15.20
CA LYS A 99 -8.36 -3.52 16.38
C LYS A 99 -7.58 -2.25 16.01
N CYS A 100 -6.81 -2.29 14.93
CA CYS A 100 -6.05 -1.13 14.44
C CYS A 100 -6.99 -0.01 13.98
N LEU A 101 -8.02 -0.33 13.21
CA LEU A 101 -9.01 0.65 12.75
C LEU A 101 -9.75 1.31 13.92
N LYS A 102 -10.14 0.54 14.92
CA LYS A 102 -10.77 1.08 16.15
C LYS A 102 -9.83 2.04 16.88
N LYS A 103 -8.55 1.67 17.06
CA LYS A 103 -7.55 2.53 17.71
C LYS A 103 -7.31 3.82 16.93
N GLU A 104 -7.16 3.72 15.63
CA GLU A 104 -6.95 4.88 14.77
C GLU A 104 -8.15 5.82 14.80
N ARG A 105 -9.36 5.27 14.71
CA ARG A 105 -10.58 6.06 14.79
C ARG A 105 -10.75 6.73 16.15
N GLN A 106 -10.41 6.04 17.23
CA GLN A 106 -10.40 6.62 18.57
C GLN A 106 -9.45 7.82 18.64
N LYS A 107 -8.23 7.72 18.10
CA LYS A 107 -7.29 8.85 18.02
C LYS A 107 -7.86 10.03 17.23
N GLN A 108 -8.50 9.75 16.09
CA GLN A 108 -9.14 10.79 15.27
C GLN A 108 -10.27 11.50 16.02
N ILE A 109 -11.14 10.75 16.70
CA ILE A 109 -12.24 11.32 17.49
C ILE A 109 -11.68 12.18 18.63
N ILE A 110 -10.67 11.70 19.34
CA ILE A 110 -10.02 12.47 20.42
C ILE A 110 -9.43 13.77 19.86
N GLY A 111 -8.73 13.71 18.73
CA GLY A 111 -8.16 14.91 18.07
C GLY A 111 -9.21 15.91 17.57
N MET A 112 -10.44 15.45 17.30
CA MET A 112 -11.54 16.29 16.87
C MET A 112 -12.58 16.58 17.97
N MET A 113 -12.32 16.16 19.22
CA MET A 113 -13.30 16.16 20.29
C MET A 113 -13.92 17.55 20.53
N ASP A 114 -13.12 18.61 20.53
CA ASP A 114 -13.63 19.96 20.75
C ASP A 114 -14.58 20.42 19.64
N LYS A 115 -14.30 20.04 18.38
CA LYS A 115 -15.20 20.32 17.25
C LYS A 115 -16.52 19.50 17.34
N ILE A 116 -16.42 18.27 17.82
CA ILE A 116 -17.60 17.41 18.00
C ILE A 116 -18.48 17.96 19.12
N ILE A 117 -17.90 18.38 20.25
CA ILE A 117 -18.59 19.01 21.38
C ILE A 117 -19.28 20.29 20.91
N GLU A 118 -18.57 21.17 20.20
CA GLU A 118 -19.12 22.39 19.64
C GLU A 118 -20.29 22.12 18.71
N GLY A 119 -20.15 21.14 17.80
CA GLY A 119 -21.22 20.71 16.90
C GLY A 119 -22.46 20.18 17.65
N LYS A 120 -22.26 19.38 18.70
CA LYS A 120 -23.34 18.83 19.53
C LYS A 120 -24.04 19.94 20.31
N LYS A 121 -23.33 20.90 20.91
CA LYS A 121 -23.91 22.08 21.58
C LYS A 121 -24.76 22.93 20.62
N ARG A 122 -24.24 23.18 19.40
CA ARG A 122 -24.98 23.90 18.35
C ARG A 122 -26.30 23.18 17.98
N LYS A 123 -26.25 21.87 17.81
CA LYS A 123 -27.41 21.06 17.48
C LYS A 123 -28.46 21.11 18.59
N MET A 124 -28.04 21.08 19.86
CA MET A 124 -28.95 21.17 21.02
C MET A 124 -29.67 22.52 21.09
N LEU A 125 -29.02 23.59 20.65
CA LEU A 125 -29.58 24.96 20.63
C LEU A 125 -30.31 25.29 19.30
N GLY A 126 -30.45 24.31 18.37
CA GLY A 126 -31.10 24.55 17.08
C GLY A 126 -30.33 25.50 16.14
N ILE A 127 -29.01 25.72 16.37
CA ILE A 127 -28.22 26.64 15.58
C ILE A 127 -27.78 25.92 14.28
N ASP A 128 -28.04 26.54 13.11
CA ASP A 128 -27.66 25.99 11.81
C ASP A 128 -26.13 25.84 11.67
N THR A 129 -25.68 24.62 11.49
CA THR A 129 -24.26 24.28 11.37
C THR A 129 -23.62 24.69 10.06
N ARG A 130 -24.41 25.01 9.03
CA ARG A 130 -23.92 25.33 7.67
C ARG A 130 -23.31 26.73 7.54
N LYS A 131 -23.60 27.64 8.45
CA LYS A 131 -23.13 29.01 8.41
C LYS A 131 -22.04 29.26 9.46
N LYS A 132 -20.76 29.09 9.08
CA LYS A 132 -19.59 29.36 9.96
C LYS A 132 -19.53 30.81 10.49
N LYS A 133 -20.18 31.77 9.82
CA LYS A 133 -20.18 33.20 10.22
C LYS A 133 -21.11 33.53 11.41
N VAL A 134 -21.97 32.61 11.84
CA VAL A 134 -23.03 32.90 12.84
C VAL A 134 -22.48 33.05 14.28
N MET A 135 -21.28 32.54 14.60
CA MET A 135 -20.73 32.59 15.96
C MET A 135 -20.40 34.02 16.44
N LYS A 136 -20.04 34.95 15.54
CA LYS A 136 -19.73 36.35 15.92
C LYS A 136 -20.94 37.25 16.07
N SER A 137 -22.16 36.78 15.71
CA SER A 137 -23.38 37.54 15.75
C SER A 137 -24.52 36.85 16.56
N LEU A 138 -24.15 35.93 17.45
CA LEU A 138 -25.13 35.26 18.33
C LEU A 138 -25.62 36.22 19.44
N ASP A 139 -26.93 36.19 19.70
CA ASP A 139 -27.56 36.89 20.84
C ASP A 139 -26.82 36.51 22.13
N PRO A 140 -26.43 37.46 23.00
CA PRO A 140 -25.77 37.21 24.27
C PRO A 140 -26.43 36.11 25.13
N LYS A 141 -27.76 35.99 25.08
CA LYS A 141 -28.50 34.92 25.77
C LYS A 141 -28.20 33.54 25.23
N VAL A 142 -28.09 33.40 23.90
CA VAL A 142 -27.76 32.12 23.26
C VAL A 142 -26.31 31.73 23.52
N GLN A 143 -25.43 32.73 23.61
CA GLN A 143 -24.02 32.51 23.92
C GLN A 143 -23.83 32.07 25.39
N ALA A 144 -24.57 32.63 26.33
CA ALA A 144 -24.60 32.17 27.72
C ALA A 144 -25.12 30.72 27.82
N ALA A 145 -26.21 30.40 27.12
CA ALA A 145 -26.75 29.04 27.06
C ALA A 145 -25.77 28.04 26.43
N PHE A 146 -25.01 28.44 25.39
CA PHE A 146 -24.01 27.60 24.78
C PHE A 146 -22.84 27.26 25.74
N ASN A 147 -22.45 28.22 26.56
CA ASN A 147 -21.37 28.03 27.54
C ASN A 147 -21.79 27.21 28.74
N SER A 148 -23.09 27.25 29.12
CA SER A 148 -23.62 26.47 30.25
C SER A 148 -23.84 25.00 29.97
N ILE A 149 -23.83 24.57 28.69
CA ILE A 149 -23.99 23.15 28.35
C ILE A 149 -22.67 22.40 28.62
N GLU A 150 -22.69 21.55 29.62
CA GLU A 150 -21.60 20.61 29.88
C GLU A 150 -21.84 19.30 29.15
N ILE A 151 -20.82 18.79 28.46
CA ILE A 151 -20.84 17.51 27.77
C ILE A 151 -19.68 16.67 28.29
N ASN A 152 -19.99 15.50 28.82
CA ASN A 152 -18.95 14.58 29.27
C ASN A 152 -18.19 14.02 28.05
N ARG A 153 -16.88 14.27 28.00
CA ARG A 153 -16.00 13.84 26.92
C ARG A 153 -15.92 12.31 26.81
N GLN A 154 -15.94 11.59 27.93
CA GLN A 154 -15.81 10.13 27.92
C GLN A 154 -17.08 9.47 27.39
N ASP A 155 -18.24 9.96 27.77
CA ASP A 155 -19.52 9.43 27.29
C ASP A 155 -19.73 9.75 25.82
N LEU A 156 -19.32 10.94 25.39
CA LEU A 156 -19.35 11.31 23.98
C LEU A 156 -18.40 10.44 23.14
N LEU A 157 -17.20 10.14 23.65
CA LEU A 157 -16.27 9.23 22.98
C LEU A 157 -16.88 7.84 22.83
N LYS A 158 -17.51 7.30 23.88
CA LYS A 158 -18.19 6.00 23.81
C LYS A 158 -19.33 6.00 22.79
N GLU A 159 -20.14 7.08 22.78
CA GLU A 159 -21.23 7.25 21.83
C GLU A 159 -20.72 7.27 20.38
N GLU A 160 -19.68 8.04 20.10
CA GLU A 160 -19.09 8.12 18.75
C GLU A 160 -18.40 6.81 18.34
N MET A 161 -17.74 6.12 19.27
CA MET A 161 -17.16 4.80 19.02
C MET A 161 -18.23 3.74 18.74
N ALA A 162 -19.39 3.81 19.39
CA ALA A 162 -20.51 2.88 19.16
C ALA A 162 -21.14 3.03 17.77
N LYS A 163 -21.04 4.21 17.14
CA LYS A 163 -21.54 4.48 15.79
C LYS A 163 -20.64 3.95 14.68
N LEU A 164 -19.44 3.44 15.02
CA LEU A 164 -18.50 2.95 14.01
C LEU A 164 -19.05 1.71 13.31
N PRO A 165 -19.05 1.70 11.97
CA PRO A 165 -19.39 0.50 11.23
C PRO A 165 -18.36 -0.60 11.55
N LYS A 166 -18.83 -1.83 11.64
CA LYS A 166 -17.94 -2.98 11.71
C LYS A 166 -17.21 -3.12 10.36
N LEU A 167 -15.96 -3.49 10.43
CA LEU A 167 -15.22 -3.87 9.23
C LEU A 167 -15.85 -5.14 8.66
N ASP A 168 -16.28 -5.10 7.40
CA ASP A 168 -16.72 -6.31 6.72
C ASP A 168 -15.48 -7.16 6.33
N LYS A 169 -15.58 -8.49 6.46
CA LYS A 169 -14.51 -9.41 6.06
C LYS A 169 -14.17 -9.28 4.56
N THR A 170 -15.13 -8.92 3.73
CA THR A 170 -14.94 -8.70 2.29
C THR A 170 -14.17 -7.42 1.98
N GLU A 171 -14.19 -6.46 2.89
CA GLU A 171 -13.46 -5.18 2.79
C GLU A 171 -12.11 -5.21 3.51
N ALA A 172 -11.81 -6.29 4.24
CA ALA A 172 -10.55 -6.44 4.93
C ALA A 172 -9.40 -6.60 3.91
N LEU A 173 -8.25 -6.01 4.24
CA LEU A 173 -7.04 -6.18 3.44
C LEU A 173 -6.62 -7.64 3.45
N ILE A 174 -6.46 -8.20 2.27
CA ILE A 174 -5.87 -9.52 2.09
C ILE A 174 -4.41 -9.29 1.74
N GLN A 175 -3.53 -9.82 2.56
CA GLN A 175 -2.14 -9.90 2.17
C GLN A 175 -2.01 -10.96 1.08
N THR A 176 -1.57 -10.59 -0.11
CA THR A 176 -1.22 -11.52 -1.17
C THR A 176 0.25 -11.88 -0.98
N HIS A 177 0.55 -13.15 -0.70
CA HIS A 177 1.87 -13.46 -0.24
C HIS A 177 2.50 -14.66 -0.86
N THR A 178 3.68 -14.41 -1.02
CA THR A 178 4.86 -15.23 -1.12
C THR A 178 5.52 -15.56 0.24
N ALA A 179 4.83 -15.34 1.36
CA ALA A 179 5.28 -15.69 2.70
C ALA A 179 4.38 -16.76 3.34
N TYR A 180 4.86 -17.36 4.42
CA TYR A 180 4.05 -18.32 5.20
C TYR A 180 2.61 -17.78 5.42
N PRO A 181 1.56 -18.62 5.29
CA PRO A 181 1.58 -20.08 5.09
C PRO A 181 1.63 -20.55 3.63
N TRP A 182 1.87 -19.66 2.67
CA TRP A 182 1.74 -19.94 1.23
C TRP A 182 2.97 -20.49 0.59
N THR A 183 4.14 -20.08 1.07
CA THR A 183 5.42 -20.47 0.53
C THR A 183 6.23 -21.17 1.60
N ASP A 184 6.79 -22.31 1.22
CA ASP A 184 7.83 -23.01 1.97
C ASP A 184 9.17 -22.69 1.31
N GLU A 185 10.20 -22.41 2.10
CA GLU A 185 11.56 -22.20 1.61
C GLU A 185 12.07 -23.41 0.81
N ASN A 186 11.57 -24.60 1.12
CA ASN A 186 11.90 -25.82 0.40
C ASN A 186 11.20 -25.94 -0.97
N ASP A 187 10.24 -25.09 -1.28
CA ASP A 187 9.48 -25.09 -2.53
C ASP A 187 10.03 -24.11 -3.58
N ILE A 188 11.20 -23.54 -3.31
CA ILE A 188 11.87 -22.57 -4.17
C ILE A 188 12.58 -23.30 -5.30
N GLU A 189 12.17 -23.02 -6.53
CA GLU A 189 12.83 -23.43 -7.75
C GLU A 189 13.60 -22.24 -8.34
N ILE A 190 14.91 -22.37 -8.52
CA ILE A 190 15.72 -21.34 -9.20
C ILE A 190 15.51 -21.48 -10.70
N ILE A 191 15.12 -20.37 -11.35
CA ILE A 191 14.78 -20.33 -12.77
C ILE A 191 15.85 -19.57 -13.55
N GLU A 192 16.18 -20.10 -14.72
CA GLU A 192 17.04 -19.38 -15.66
C GLU A 192 16.26 -18.28 -16.38
N TRP A 193 16.84 -17.09 -16.42
CA TRP A 193 16.26 -15.94 -17.11
C TRP A 193 16.69 -15.91 -18.57
N LYS A 194 15.72 -15.88 -19.49
CA LYS A 194 15.96 -15.98 -20.94
C LYS A 194 16.01 -14.63 -21.67
N TYR A 195 15.89 -13.53 -20.96
CA TYR A 195 16.00 -12.21 -21.56
C TYR A 195 17.40 -11.62 -21.31
N PRO A 196 18.01 -10.99 -22.31
CA PRO A 196 17.56 -10.76 -23.70
C PRO A 196 17.78 -11.99 -24.60
N SER A 197 16.81 -12.34 -25.46
CA SER A 197 16.85 -13.51 -26.34
C SER A 197 17.12 -13.18 -27.81
N ASN A 198 16.97 -11.93 -28.22
CA ASN A 198 17.17 -11.49 -29.60
C ASN A 198 17.92 -10.15 -29.66
N GLU A 199 18.38 -9.75 -30.85
CA GLU A 199 19.20 -8.55 -31.06
C GLU A 199 18.55 -7.27 -30.58
N LYS A 200 17.25 -7.10 -30.83
CA LYS A 200 16.48 -5.93 -30.36
C LYS A 200 16.49 -5.83 -28.84
N GLN A 201 16.25 -6.94 -28.16
CA GLN A 201 16.28 -7.01 -26.69
C GLN A 201 17.69 -6.79 -26.16
N GLN A 202 18.73 -7.29 -26.83
CA GLN A 202 20.13 -7.05 -26.47
C GLN A 202 20.49 -5.57 -26.55
N LEU A 203 20.07 -4.90 -27.62
CA LEU A 203 20.29 -3.46 -27.76
C LEU A 203 19.58 -2.69 -26.66
N ARG A 204 18.32 -3.00 -26.42
CA ARG A 204 17.50 -2.38 -25.37
C ARG A 204 18.14 -2.59 -23.97
N TYR A 205 18.56 -3.80 -23.67
CA TYR A 205 19.25 -4.10 -22.40
C TYR A 205 20.59 -3.36 -22.26
N LYS A 206 21.41 -3.31 -23.31
CA LYS A 206 22.69 -2.57 -23.31
C LYS A 206 22.46 -1.08 -23.07
N THR A 207 21.45 -0.49 -23.70
CA THR A 207 21.07 0.91 -23.47
C THR A 207 20.63 1.17 -22.04
N TYR A 208 19.77 0.29 -21.48
CA TYR A 208 19.35 0.36 -20.09
C TYR A 208 20.55 0.31 -19.14
N LYS A 209 21.44 -0.66 -19.33
CA LYS A 209 22.63 -0.87 -18.51
C LYS A 209 23.58 0.31 -18.57
N ASP A 210 23.85 0.88 -19.76
CA ASP A 210 24.70 2.07 -19.94
C ASP A 210 24.14 3.28 -19.18
N LEU A 211 22.84 3.54 -19.30
CA LEU A 211 22.18 4.61 -18.55
C LEU A 211 22.27 4.39 -17.04
N TRP A 212 22.03 3.19 -16.58
CA TRP A 212 22.13 2.84 -15.17
C TRP A 212 23.57 2.96 -14.64
N GLU A 213 24.60 2.51 -15.40
CA GLU A 213 26.01 2.63 -15.03
C GLU A 213 26.48 4.09 -14.96
N ARG A 214 25.88 4.98 -15.75
CA ARG A 214 26.09 6.44 -15.66
C ARG A 214 25.39 7.09 -14.45
N GLY A 215 24.68 6.34 -13.63
CA GLY A 215 24.04 6.82 -12.40
C GLY A 215 22.62 7.33 -12.55
N TYR A 216 21.99 7.15 -13.71
CA TYR A 216 20.58 7.54 -13.91
C TYR A 216 19.62 6.56 -13.25
N TYR A 217 18.46 7.10 -12.84
CA TYR A 217 17.27 6.33 -12.56
C TYR A 217 16.51 6.15 -13.87
N VAL A 218 16.24 4.90 -14.26
CA VAL A 218 15.67 4.58 -15.58
C VAL A 218 14.29 3.95 -15.41
N THR A 219 13.30 4.53 -16.09
CA THR A 219 11.92 4.03 -16.10
C THR A 219 11.44 3.73 -17.52
N ASN A 220 10.29 3.07 -17.63
CA ASN A 220 9.64 2.84 -18.92
C ASN A 220 9.21 4.17 -19.57
N GLY A 221 9.58 4.36 -20.82
CA GLY A 221 9.30 5.57 -21.61
C GLY A 221 8.12 5.45 -22.57
N GLU A 222 7.44 4.29 -22.64
CA GLU A 222 6.39 4.04 -23.67
C GLU A 222 5.29 5.08 -23.68
N LYS A 223 4.86 5.59 -22.53
CA LYS A 223 3.85 6.66 -22.43
C LYS A 223 4.27 7.97 -23.12
N PHE A 224 5.57 8.16 -23.34
CA PHE A 224 6.17 9.35 -23.92
C PHE A 224 6.78 9.09 -25.31
N GLY A 225 6.54 7.92 -25.86
CA GLY A 225 7.01 7.55 -27.21
C GLY A 225 8.48 7.15 -27.29
N GLY A 226 9.13 6.90 -26.15
CA GLY A 226 10.51 6.40 -26.05
C GLY A 226 10.57 5.03 -25.39
N ASP A 227 11.74 4.38 -25.46
CA ASP A 227 11.96 3.12 -24.75
C ASP A 227 12.13 3.34 -23.24
N PHE A 228 12.88 4.40 -22.88
CA PHE A 228 13.21 4.71 -21.50
C PHE A 228 13.10 6.20 -21.20
N LEU A 229 12.89 6.51 -19.93
CA LEU A 229 13.09 7.83 -19.35
C LEU A 229 14.23 7.74 -18.35
N ALA A 230 15.20 8.63 -18.44
CA ALA A 230 16.36 8.67 -17.56
C ALA A 230 16.37 9.96 -16.73
N TYR A 231 16.53 9.83 -15.43
CA TYR A 231 16.53 10.94 -14.47
C TYR A 231 17.84 11.01 -13.71
N PRO A 232 18.47 12.21 -13.59
CA PRO A 232 19.80 12.33 -12.97
C PRO A 232 19.79 12.30 -11.42
N GLY A 233 18.65 12.17 -10.77
CA GLY A 233 18.50 12.17 -9.32
C GLY A 233 17.33 11.35 -8.83
N GLU A 234 17.22 11.20 -7.51
CA GLU A 234 16.13 10.46 -6.90
C GLU A 234 14.77 11.10 -7.22
N PHE A 235 13.86 10.29 -7.72
CA PHE A 235 12.48 10.68 -7.95
C PHE A 235 11.78 10.82 -6.60
N ASN A 236 11.58 12.05 -6.13
CA ASN A 236 10.62 12.32 -5.09
C ASN A 236 9.21 12.27 -5.73
N GLN A 237 8.60 11.11 -5.66
CA GLN A 237 7.17 10.94 -5.92
C GLN A 237 6.38 11.18 -4.65
#